data_6a1737db8c0e16940a354055b3307a4e
#
_entry.id   6a1737db8c0e16940a354055b3307a4e
#
_cell.length_a   1.000
_cell.length_b   1.000
_cell.length_c   1.000
_cell.angle_alpha   90.00
_cell.angle_beta   90.00
_cell.angle_gamma   90.00
#
_symmetry.space_group_name_H-M   'P 1'
#
loop_
_entity.id
_entity.type
_entity.pdbx_description
1 polymer ?
#
loop_
_entity_poly.entity_id
_entity_poly.type
_entity_poly.pdbx_seq_one_letter_code
_entity_poly.pdbx_strand_id
1 'polypeptide(L)'
;MKRIGMLTSGGDCQALNAAMRGVVKTMKNSKEEVEIYGFLDGYRGLIYSNYRMLQSSDFSGILTKGGTILGTSRTPFKTITEPDENGLDKVKAMKQNYYKLNLDCLVILGGNGTHKTANLLRKEGLNVVTLPKTIDNDLYGTDMTFGFQSAVDIATDCIDCIHTTADSHGRVFIVEVMGHKVGWLTLNAGMASGADIILIPEIPYDIDKVVEAIENRKKNGSRFTILAVAEGAISKEDAKLSKKEYKKKLENRKYPSVAYEVAAEIKEKTGEEVRVTVPGHTQRGGSPCPYDRVFASRLGSEAAKLILDGEYGFMVGYKNREIVKVPLEEVAGKLKYVSPDASIVKEAKMLGISFGD
;
A
#
# COMPACT_ATOMS: atom_id res chain seq x y z
N MET A 1 -31.21 15.62 3.68
CA MET A 1 -30.73 14.26 3.99
C MET A 1 -29.79 13.82 2.86
N LYS A 2 -28.55 13.43 3.20
CA LYS A 2 -27.55 12.92 2.22
C LYS A 2 -27.42 11.40 2.31
N ARG A 3 -27.33 10.73 1.17
CA ARG A 3 -27.14 9.27 1.05
C ARG A 3 -25.77 8.95 0.52
N ILE A 4 -24.94 8.33 1.34
CA ILE A 4 -23.53 8.08 1.04
C ILE A 4 -23.27 6.59 0.92
N GLY A 5 -22.79 6.17 -0.26
CA GLY A 5 -22.22 4.85 -0.44
C GLY A 5 -20.76 4.82 0.03
N MET A 6 -20.36 3.77 0.73
CA MET A 6 -18.99 3.60 1.20
C MET A 6 -18.48 2.20 0.86
N LEU A 7 -17.25 2.11 0.35
CA LEU A 7 -16.62 0.82 0.07
C LEU A 7 -15.09 0.87 0.27
N THR A 8 -14.54 -0.29 0.59
CA THR A 8 -13.09 -0.53 0.71
C THR A 8 -12.66 -1.55 -0.32
N SER A 9 -11.67 -1.24 -1.17
CA SER A 9 -11.29 -2.11 -2.29
C SER A 9 -9.78 -2.35 -2.38
N GLY A 10 -9.41 -3.53 -2.88
CA GLY A 10 -8.02 -3.97 -3.01
C GLY A 10 -7.47 -4.62 -1.74
N GLY A 11 -6.15 -4.67 -1.56
CA GLY A 11 -5.53 -5.15 -0.32
C GLY A 11 -5.95 -4.30 0.87
N ASP A 12 -6.13 -4.91 2.02
CA ASP A 12 -6.44 -4.18 3.25
C ASP A 12 -5.22 -3.52 3.89
N CYS A 13 -5.46 -2.73 4.91
CA CYS A 13 -4.45 -2.21 5.83
C CYS A 13 -5.09 -1.94 7.20
N GLN A 14 -4.27 -1.65 8.18
CA GLN A 14 -4.68 -1.49 9.56
C GLN A 14 -5.65 -0.31 9.79
N ALA A 15 -5.54 0.79 9.01
CA ALA A 15 -6.22 2.05 9.31
C ALA A 15 -7.52 2.31 8.53
N LEU A 16 -8.05 1.33 7.78
CA LEU A 16 -9.29 1.47 7.00
C LEU A 16 -10.48 1.87 7.87
N ASN A 17 -10.67 1.18 8.98
CA ASN A 17 -11.77 1.47 9.90
C ASN A 17 -11.65 2.88 10.52
N ALA A 18 -10.43 3.33 10.82
CA ALA A 18 -10.18 4.68 11.33
C ALA A 18 -10.59 5.75 10.31
N ALA A 19 -10.27 5.55 9.01
CA ALA A 19 -10.66 6.46 7.94
C ALA A 19 -12.19 6.51 7.77
N MET A 20 -12.86 5.36 7.67
CA MET A 20 -14.32 5.28 7.57
C MET A 20 -15.01 5.94 8.77
N ARG A 21 -14.48 5.69 9.98
CA ARG A 21 -14.98 6.35 11.19
C ARG A 21 -14.83 7.88 11.11
N GLY A 22 -13.71 8.37 10.59
CA GLY A 22 -13.48 9.81 10.38
C GLY A 22 -14.55 10.43 9.50
N VAL A 23 -14.87 9.81 8.35
CA VAL A 23 -15.95 10.25 7.46
C VAL A 23 -17.27 10.33 8.22
N VAL A 24 -17.69 9.22 8.82
CA VAL A 24 -19.05 9.11 9.38
C VAL A 24 -19.22 9.98 10.62
N LYS A 25 -18.22 10.04 11.52
CA LYS A 25 -18.29 10.90 12.69
C LYS A 25 -18.41 12.37 12.32
N THR A 26 -17.65 12.83 11.32
CA THR A 26 -17.71 14.22 10.84
C THR A 26 -19.08 14.53 10.23
N MET A 27 -19.62 13.65 9.38
CA MET A 27 -20.93 13.83 8.79
C MET A 27 -22.07 13.84 9.84
N LYS A 28 -22.04 12.91 10.78
CA LYS A 28 -23.05 12.84 11.86
C LYS A 28 -23.01 14.02 12.83
N ASN A 29 -21.85 14.67 12.97
CA ASN A 29 -21.70 15.88 13.79
C ASN A 29 -22.06 17.15 13.01
N SER A 30 -22.34 17.06 11.71
CA SER A 30 -22.88 18.17 10.92
C SER A 30 -24.38 18.34 11.17
N LYS A 31 -24.96 19.40 10.64
CA LYS A 31 -26.42 19.66 10.69
C LYS A 31 -27.21 18.83 9.68
N GLU A 32 -26.52 18.11 8.79
CA GLU A 32 -27.14 17.30 7.74
C GLU A 32 -27.54 15.92 8.26
N GLU A 33 -28.76 15.50 7.91
CA GLU A 33 -29.16 14.10 8.07
C GLU A 33 -28.41 13.22 7.04
N VAL A 34 -27.85 12.10 7.50
CA VAL A 34 -27.02 11.24 6.66
C VAL A 34 -27.37 9.77 6.83
N GLU A 35 -27.61 9.10 5.70
CA GLU A 35 -27.71 7.65 5.60
C GLU A 35 -26.42 7.09 4.98
N ILE A 36 -25.85 6.02 5.55
CA ILE A 36 -24.62 5.40 5.08
C ILE A 36 -24.91 3.99 4.58
N TYR A 37 -24.61 3.75 3.32
CA TYR A 37 -24.73 2.46 2.63
C TYR A 37 -23.32 1.85 2.52
N GLY A 38 -23.00 0.86 3.35
CA GLY A 38 -21.73 0.14 3.32
C GLY A 38 -21.78 -1.01 2.33
N PHE A 39 -21.11 -0.89 1.18
CA PHE A 39 -21.02 -1.98 0.19
C PHE A 39 -19.98 -3.01 0.65
N LEU A 40 -20.41 -4.27 0.70
CA LEU A 40 -19.56 -5.36 1.16
C LEU A 40 -18.62 -5.82 0.05
N ASP A 41 -17.40 -6.20 0.42
CA ASP A 41 -16.38 -6.71 -0.50
C ASP A 41 -16.04 -5.76 -1.67
N GLY A 42 -15.99 -4.46 -1.39
CA GLY A 42 -15.54 -3.44 -2.31
C GLY A 42 -16.47 -3.21 -3.51
N TYR A 43 -15.89 -3.05 -4.70
CA TYR A 43 -16.67 -2.87 -5.92
C TYR A 43 -17.62 -4.03 -6.22
N ARG A 44 -17.31 -5.24 -5.76
CA ARG A 44 -18.21 -6.39 -5.90
C ARG A 44 -19.58 -6.11 -5.25
N GLY A 45 -19.58 -5.52 -4.05
CA GLY A 45 -20.82 -5.12 -3.39
C GLY A 45 -21.60 -4.09 -4.17
N LEU A 46 -20.94 -3.11 -4.77
CA LEU A 46 -21.58 -2.10 -5.60
C LEU A 46 -22.13 -2.69 -6.92
N ILE A 47 -21.42 -3.65 -7.55
CA ILE A 47 -21.85 -4.33 -8.77
C ILE A 47 -23.12 -5.15 -8.51
N TYR A 48 -23.13 -5.97 -7.46
CA TYR A 48 -24.19 -6.93 -7.17
C TYR A 48 -25.23 -6.44 -6.15
N SER A 49 -25.21 -5.13 -5.80
CA SER A 49 -26.14 -4.52 -4.81
C SER A 49 -26.08 -5.20 -3.43
N ASN A 50 -24.89 -5.66 -3.03
CA ASN A 50 -24.65 -6.26 -1.72
C ASN A 50 -24.14 -5.19 -0.74
N TYR A 51 -25.05 -4.67 0.08
CA TYR A 51 -24.75 -3.61 1.04
C TYR A 51 -25.52 -3.78 2.33
N ARG A 52 -25.12 -3.06 3.35
CA ARG A 52 -25.89 -2.90 4.59
C ARG A 52 -25.99 -1.42 4.95
N MET A 53 -27.10 -1.05 5.56
CA MET A 53 -27.26 0.27 6.19
C MET A 53 -26.42 0.33 7.45
N LEU A 54 -25.53 1.31 7.55
CA LEU A 54 -24.63 1.50 8.66
C LEU A 54 -25.16 2.53 9.64
N GLN A 55 -25.18 2.15 10.93
CA GLN A 55 -25.59 3.03 12.01
C GLN A 55 -24.38 3.65 12.72
N SER A 56 -24.59 4.70 13.50
CA SER A 56 -23.51 5.32 14.29
C SER A 56 -22.81 4.33 15.23
N SER A 57 -23.53 3.32 15.73
CA SER A 57 -23.00 2.24 16.57
C SER A 57 -21.97 1.38 15.85
N ASP A 58 -22.10 1.15 14.53
CA ASP A 58 -21.15 0.37 13.73
C ASP A 58 -19.74 1.01 13.69
N PHE A 59 -19.66 2.31 13.94
CA PHE A 59 -18.42 3.08 13.97
C PHE A 59 -17.89 3.33 15.37
N SER A 60 -18.53 2.75 16.39
CA SER A 60 -18.05 2.78 17.78
C SER A 60 -17.02 1.66 17.98
N GLY A 61 -15.92 1.97 18.68
CA GLY A 61 -14.88 0.99 19.00
C GLY A 61 -13.98 0.53 17.84
N ILE A 62 -14.19 1.00 16.61
CA ILE A 62 -13.43 0.53 15.44
C ILE A 62 -12.14 1.31 15.16
N LEU A 63 -11.84 2.37 15.90
CA LEU A 63 -10.65 3.20 15.69
C LEU A 63 -9.34 2.38 15.77
N THR A 64 -9.30 1.44 16.67
CA THR A 64 -8.14 0.57 16.92
C THR A 64 -8.25 -0.81 16.26
N LYS A 65 -9.36 -1.07 15.59
CA LYS A 65 -9.62 -2.35 14.92
C LYS A 65 -9.01 -2.32 13.52
N GLY A 66 -8.05 -3.20 13.26
CA GLY A 66 -7.45 -3.38 11.93
C GLY A 66 -8.39 -3.99 10.90
N GLY A 67 -7.93 -4.03 9.66
CA GLY A 67 -8.74 -4.47 8.53
C GLY A 67 -9.93 -3.56 8.24
N THR A 68 -11.00 -4.12 7.70
CA THR A 68 -12.20 -3.37 7.32
C THR A 68 -13.49 -4.06 7.77
N ILE A 69 -14.43 -3.30 8.36
CA ILE A 69 -15.76 -3.81 8.73
C ILE A 69 -16.67 -4.09 7.52
N LEU A 70 -16.28 -3.65 6.32
CA LEU A 70 -17.02 -3.85 5.07
C LEU A 70 -16.50 -5.04 4.26
N GLY A 71 -15.38 -5.66 4.66
CA GLY A 71 -14.67 -6.59 3.79
C GLY A 71 -14.06 -5.90 2.58
N THR A 72 -13.24 -6.61 1.83
CA THR A 72 -12.60 -6.08 0.63
C THR A 72 -12.38 -7.20 -0.38
N SER A 73 -12.38 -6.84 -1.65
CA SER A 73 -12.00 -7.75 -2.74
C SER A 73 -11.17 -7.02 -3.81
N ARG A 74 -10.43 -7.82 -4.58
CA ARG A 74 -9.72 -7.30 -5.75
C ARG A 74 -10.62 -7.42 -6.98
N THR A 75 -11.01 -6.26 -7.53
CA THR A 75 -11.66 -6.17 -8.85
C THR A 75 -10.68 -5.46 -9.78
N PRO A 76 -9.93 -6.22 -10.63
CA PRO A 76 -8.90 -5.62 -11.47
C PRO A 76 -9.49 -4.61 -12.45
N PHE A 77 -8.86 -3.43 -12.56
CA PHE A 77 -9.31 -2.40 -13.51
C PHE A 77 -9.34 -2.89 -14.96
N LYS A 78 -8.44 -3.80 -15.34
CA LYS A 78 -8.40 -4.36 -16.71
C LYS A 78 -9.69 -5.07 -17.10
N THR A 79 -10.36 -5.72 -16.15
CA THR A 79 -11.57 -6.50 -16.39
C THR A 79 -12.84 -5.80 -15.92
N ILE A 80 -12.74 -4.54 -15.44
CA ILE A 80 -13.93 -3.83 -14.92
C ILE A 80 -14.92 -3.47 -16.01
N THR A 81 -14.44 -3.21 -17.24
CA THR A 81 -15.26 -2.90 -18.41
C THR A 81 -15.70 -4.13 -19.19
N GLU A 82 -15.17 -5.32 -18.84
CA GLU A 82 -15.59 -6.59 -19.44
C GLU A 82 -16.83 -7.10 -18.70
N PRO A 83 -17.81 -7.70 -19.38
CA PRO A 83 -18.92 -8.38 -18.72
C PRO A 83 -18.44 -9.46 -17.75
N ASP A 84 -19.25 -9.79 -16.77
CA ASP A 84 -18.98 -10.96 -15.92
C ASP A 84 -19.36 -12.27 -16.62
N GLU A 85 -19.20 -13.39 -15.94
CA GLU A 85 -19.49 -14.75 -16.46
C GLU A 85 -20.95 -14.93 -16.89
N ASN A 86 -21.87 -14.09 -16.38
CA ASN A 86 -23.28 -14.09 -16.71
C ASN A 86 -23.67 -13.01 -17.74
N GLY A 87 -22.66 -12.33 -18.33
CA GLY A 87 -22.88 -11.26 -19.30
C GLY A 87 -23.27 -9.92 -18.69
N LEU A 88 -23.15 -9.73 -17.36
CA LEU A 88 -23.48 -8.48 -16.69
C LEU A 88 -22.40 -7.41 -16.98
N ASP A 89 -22.82 -6.28 -17.52
CA ASP A 89 -22.00 -5.07 -17.61
C ASP A 89 -21.80 -4.47 -16.21
N LYS A 90 -20.59 -4.63 -15.67
CA LYS A 90 -20.25 -4.22 -14.29
C LYS A 90 -20.36 -2.71 -14.09
N VAL A 91 -19.95 -1.90 -15.07
CA VAL A 91 -20.01 -0.43 -14.97
C VAL A 91 -21.46 0.04 -14.97
N LYS A 92 -22.26 -0.50 -15.87
CA LYS A 92 -23.70 -0.22 -15.92
C LYS A 92 -24.41 -0.64 -14.64
N ALA A 93 -24.08 -1.81 -14.09
CA ALA A 93 -24.62 -2.32 -12.84
C ALA A 93 -24.29 -1.37 -11.64
N MET A 94 -23.04 -0.92 -11.52
CA MET A 94 -22.63 0.03 -10.49
C MET A 94 -23.42 1.36 -10.61
N LYS A 95 -23.60 1.88 -11.83
CA LYS A 95 -24.40 3.08 -12.08
C LYS A 95 -25.87 2.88 -11.69
N GLN A 96 -26.46 1.77 -12.11
CA GLN A 96 -27.86 1.45 -11.79
C GLN A 96 -28.08 1.37 -10.27
N ASN A 97 -27.17 0.71 -9.53
CA ASN A 97 -27.26 0.60 -8.08
C ASN A 97 -27.07 1.97 -7.39
N TYR A 98 -26.17 2.80 -7.89
CA TYR A 98 -25.98 4.17 -7.39
C TYR A 98 -27.27 4.98 -7.49
N TYR A 99 -27.91 5.02 -8.67
CA TYR A 99 -29.14 5.77 -8.88
C TYR A 99 -30.35 5.14 -8.19
N LYS A 100 -30.46 3.79 -8.18
CA LYS A 100 -31.56 3.07 -7.50
C LYS A 100 -31.60 3.39 -6.00
N LEU A 101 -30.44 3.53 -5.37
CA LEU A 101 -30.32 3.87 -3.95
C LEU A 101 -30.36 5.38 -3.71
N ASN A 102 -30.50 6.19 -4.76
CA ASN A 102 -30.45 7.66 -4.71
C ASN A 102 -29.22 8.16 -3.94
N LEU A 103 -28.04 7.59 -4.22
CA LEU A 103 -26.80 8.01 -3.57
C LEU A 103 -26.38 9.39 -4.05
N ASP A 104 -25.98 10.26 -3.14
CA ASP A 104 -25.41 11.56 -3.46
C ASP A 104 -23.92 11.48 -3.78
N CYS A 105 -23.20 10.51 -3.15
CA CYS A 105 -21.77 10.32 -3.35
C CYS A 105 -21.33 8.90 -2.99
N LEU A 106 -20.23 8.43 -3.61
CA LEU A 106 -19.48 7.26 -3.20
C LEU A 106 -18.17 7.70 -2.51
N VAL A 107 -17.93 7.21 -1.31
CA VAL A 107 -16.64 7.29 -0.60
C VAL A 107 -15.89 5.98 -0.86
N ILE A 108 -14.75 6.06 -1.53
CA ILE A 108 -14.02 4.90 -2.01
C ILE A 108 -12.61 4.90 -1.40
N LEU A 109 -12.32 3.89 -0.58
CA LEU A 109 -11.02 3.71 0.06
C LEU A 109 -10.22 2.64 -0.67
N GLY A 110 -9.07 3.00 -1.25
CA GLY A 110 -8.29 2.00 -1.97
C GLY A 110 -6.95 2.46 -2.51
N GLY A 111 -6.25 1.56 -3.21
CA GLY A 111 -4.97 1.79 -3.87
C GLY A 111 -5.12 2.26 -5.32
N ASN A 112 -4.04 2.18 -6.10
CA ASN A 112 -3.98 2.69 -7.47
C ASN A 112 -5.07 2.11 -8.41
N GLY A 113 -5.26 0.79 -8.39
CA GLY A 113 -6.32 0.14 -9.19
C GLY A 113 -7.72 0.64 -8.83
N THR A 114 -7.97 0.85 -7.55
CA THR A 114 -9.24 1.38 -7.03
C THR A 114 -9.50 2.80 -7.51
N HIS A 115 -8.47 3.67 -7.51
CA HIS A 115 -8.58 5.04 -8.02
C HIS A 115 -8.83 5.10 -9.53
N LYS A 116 -8.30 4.13 -10.31
CA LYS A 116 -8.65 4.01 -11.74
C LYS A 116 -10.14 3.75 -11.95
N THR A 117 -10.70 2.81 -11.19
CA THR A 117 -12.14 2.52 -11.26
C THR A 117 -12.98 3.69 -10.73
N ALA A 118 -12.56 4.35 -9.65
CA ALA A 118 -13.23 5.55 -9.14
C ALA A 118 -13.25 6.68 -10.18
N ASN A 119 -12.14 6.92 -10.89
CA ASN A 119 -12.08 7.91 -11.96
C ASN A 119 -12.95 7.53 -13.18
N LEU A 120 -13.07 6.24 -13.49
CA LEU A 120 -14.00 5.74 -14.50
C LEU A 120 -15.44 6.07 -14.08
N LEU A 121 -15.86 5.76 -12.85
CA LEU A 121 -17.21 6.07 -12.35
C LEU A 121 -17.48 7.58 -12.34
N ARG A 122 -16.47 8.41 -12.00
CA ARG A 122 -16.57 9.87 -12.12
C ARG A 122 -16.87 10.30 -13.57
N LYS A 123 -16.15 9.74 -14.53
CA LYS A 123 -16.39 10.01 -15.97
C LYS A 123 -17.76 9.55 -16.44
N GLU A 124 -18.31 8.54 -15.80
CA GLU A 124 -19.66 8.04 -16.03
C GLU A 124 -20.75 8.86 -15.31
N GLY A 125 -20.39 9.98 -14.67
CA GLY A 125 -21.30 10.93 -14.06
C GLY A 125 -21.64 10.69 -12.59
N LEU A 126 -20.93 9.79 -11.90
CA LEU A 126 -21.13 9.56 -10.48
C LEU A 126 -20.30 10.52 -9.65
N ASN A 127 -20.86 11.00 -8.55
CA ASN A 127 -20.12 11.76 -7.55
C ASN A 127 -19.27 10.80 -6.71
N VAL A 128 -17.96 11.02 -6.69
CA VAL A 128 -17.02 10.18 -5.96
C VAL A 128 -16.01 11.03 -5.18
N VAL A 129 -15.68 10.61 -3.98
CA VAL A 129 -14.56 11.11 -3.18
C VAL A 129 -13.73 9.90 -2.76
N THR A 130 -12.41 9.97 -2.88
CA THR A 130 -11.56 8.83 -2.58
C THR A 130 -10.53 9.13 -1.48
N LEU A 131 -10.10 8.07 -0.81
CA LEU A 131 -9.10 8.10 0.26
C LEU A 131 -7.92 7.19 -0.09
N PRO A 132 -6.66 7.66 0.13
CA PRO A 132 -5.44 6.98 -0.31
C PRO A 132 -5.07 5.85 0.64
N LYS A 133 -5.58 4.65 0.40
CA LYS A 133 -5.36 3.46 1.20
C LYS A 133 -4.36 2.54 0.52
N THR A 134 -3.17 2.45 1.06
CA THR A 134 -2.19 1.41 0.73
C THR A 134 -1.05 1.40 1.76
N ILE A 135 -0.47 0.22 1.99
CA ILE A 135 0.77 0.09 2.78
C ILE A 135 2.01 0.43 1.95
N ASP A 136 1.89 0.51 0.63
CA ASP A 136 3.02 0.65 -0.29
C ASP A 136 3.45 2.12 -0.45
N ASN A 137 2.63 3.08 -0.04
CA ASN A 137 2.82 4.52 -0.23
C ASN A 137 3.08 4.93 -1.69
N ASP A 138 2.45 4.21 -2.62
CA ASP A 138 2.69 4.27 -4.07
C ASP A 138 1.74 5.20 -4.84
N LEU A 139 0.80 5.89 -4.17
CA LEU A 139 -0.18 6.74 -4.83
C LEU A 139 0.40 8.11 -5.17
N TYR A 140 0.28 8.47 -6.44
CA TYR A 140 0.61 9.82 -6.90
C TYR A 140 -0.37 10.85 -6.31
N GLY A 141 0.12 12.05 -6.05
CA GLY A 141 -0.71 13.14 -5.55
C GLY A 141 -0.78 13.24 -4.03
N THR A 142 -0.12 12.36 -3.30
CA THR A 142 -0.02 12.42 -1.84
C THR A 142 1.38 12.03 -1.36
N ASP A 143 1.88 12.69 -0.32
CA ASP A 143 3.17 12.35 0.30
C ASP A 143 3.05 11.08 1.14
N MET A 144 1.87 10.85 1.74
CA MET A 144 1.63 9.73 2.65
C MET A 144 0.27 9.09 2.35
N THR A 145 0.24 7.75 2.46
CA THR A 145 -1.00 6.95 2.43
C THR A 145 -1.25 6.36 3.82
N PHE A 146 -2.50 6.21 4.22
CA PHE A 146 -2.78 5.56 5.51
C PHE A 146 -2.67 4.03 5.39
N GLY A 147 -2.15 3.43 6.45
CA GLY A 147 -1.71 2.04 6.51
C GLY A 147 -0.21 1.87 6.29
N PHE A 148 0.45 2.86 5.68
CA PHE A 148 1.88 2.80 5.41
C PHE A 148 2.70 2.80 6.70
N GLN A 149 2.45 3.74 7.62
CA GLN A 149 3.23 3.84 8.85
C GLN A 149 3.06 2.61 9.75
N SER A 150 1.84 2.08 9.84
CA SER A 150 1.60 0.83 10.59
C SER A 150 2.34 -0.36 9.99
N ALA A 151 2.45 -0.41 8.66
CA ALA A 151 3.21 -1.47 7.99
C ALA A 151 4.73 -1.28 8.15
N VAL A 152 5.21 -0.03 8.17
CA VAL A 152 6.63 0.27 8.50
C VAL A 152 6.95 -0.22 9.91
N ASP A 153 6.11 0.07 10.90
CA ASP A 153 6.31 -0.37 12.29
C ASP A 153 6.43 -1.90 12.35
N ILE A 154 5.51 -2.65 11.73
CA ILE A 154 5.53 -4.11 11.74
C ILE A 154 6.76 -4.67 11.01
N ALA A 155 7.13 -4.09 9.87
CA ALA A 155 8.30 -4.53 9.13
C ALA A 155 9.59 -4.25 9.92
N THR A 156 9.66 -3.10 10.60
CA THR A 156 10.77 -2.73 11.49
C THR A 156 10.88 -3.71 12.65
N ASP A 157 9.79 -3.96 13.37
CA ASP A 157 9.76 -4.93 14.48
C ASP A 157 10.25 -6.32 14.05
N CYS A 158 9.86 -6.74 12.84
CA CYS A 158 10.31 -8.01 12.27
C CYS A 158 11.84 -8.02 12.04
N ILE A 159 12.40 -6.94 11.47
CA ILE A 159 13.85 -6.83 11.24
C ILE A 159 14.59 -6.74 12.57
N ASP A 160 14.08 -5.98 13.54
CA ASP A 160 14.66 -5.84 14.88
C ASP A 160 14.75 -7.20 15.61
N CYS A 161 13.71 -8.03 15.49
CA CYS A 161 13.76 -9.40 16.00
C CYS A 161 14.88 -10.24 15.35
N ILE A 162 15.21 -9.97 14.08
CA ILE A 162 16.29 -10.67 13.37
C ILE A 162 17.67 -10.20 13.84
N HIS A 163 17.84 -8.94 14.25
CA HIS A 163 19.13 -8.42 14.70
C HIS A 163 19.74 -9.26 15.82
N THR A 164 18.98 -9.61 16.84
CA THR A 164 19.48 -10.34 18.00
C THR A 164 19.94 -11.76 17.64
N THR A 165 19.21 -12.43 16.75
CA THR A 165 19.61 -13.77 16.28
C THR A 165 20.76 -13.68 15.26
N ALA A 166 20.83 -12.64 14.45
CA ALA A 166 21.90 -12.41 13.50
C ALA A 166 23.25 -12.22 14.22
N ASP A 167 23.27 -11.40 15.28
CA ASP A 167 24.45 -11.20 16.11
C ASP A 167 24.90 -12.48 16.80
N SER A 168 23.96 -13.26 17.34
CA SER A 168 24.26 -14.51 18.00
C SER A 168 24.92 -15.56 17.09
N HIS A 169 24.52 -15.59 15.83
CA HIS A 169 24.97 -16.62 14.87
C HIS A 169 26.06 -16.15 13.91
N GLY A 170 26.30 -14.85 13.76
CA GLY A 170 27.31 -14.32 12.84
C GLY A 170 27.02 -14.62 11.37
N ARG A 171 25.77 -14.47 10.92
CA ARG A 171 25.30 -14.87 9.58
C ARG A 171 24.76 -13.70 8.79
N VAL A 172 24.50 -13.93 7.51
CA VAL A 172 23.76 -13.02 6.64
C VAL A 172 22.25 -13.33 6.74
N PHE A 173 21.45 -12.31 7.01
CA PHE A 173 19.99 -12.42 7.05
C PHE A 173 19.35 -11.51 6.02
N ILE A 174 18.32 -12.00 5.37
CA ILE A 174 17.48 -11.24 4.43
C ILE A 174 16.06 -11.21 4.95
N VAL A 175 15.48 -10.02 5.06
CA VAL A 175 14.06 -9.83 5.35
C VAL A 175 13.37 -9.28 4.11
N GLU A 176 12.43 -10.04 3.55
CA GLU A 176 11.65 -9.59 2.39
C GLU A 176 10.47 -8.73 2.84
N VAL A 177 10.43 -7.50 2.37
CA VAL A 177 9.42 -6.51 2.73
C VAL A 177 8.47 -6.28 1.56
N MET A 178 7.17 -6.17 1.84
CA MET A 178 6.15 -5.83 0.85
C MET A 178 6.39 -4.42 0.26
N GLY A 179 5.64 -4.03 -0.76
CA GLY A 179 5.75 -2.72 -1.43
C GLY A 179 5.41 -2.80 -2.92
N HIS A 180 5.10 -4.00 -3.41
CA HIS A 180 4.73 -4.29 -4.78
C HIS A 180 5.76 -3.77 -5.79
N LYS A 181 5.56 -2.59 -6.38
CA LYS A 181 6.42 -2.00 -7.44
C LYS A 181 7.28 -0.85 -6.97
N VAL A 182 7.20 -0.49 -5.70
CA VAL A 182 7.91 0.65 -5.13
C VAL A 182 8.62 0.26 -3.84
N GLY A 183 9.71 0.94 -3.54
CA GLY A 183 10.59 0.64 -2.42
C GLY A 183 10.31 1.42 -1.14
N TRP A 184 9.25 2.22 -1.05
CA TRP A 184 9.02 3.10 0.10
C TRP A 184 8.97 2.36 1.43
N LEU A 185 8.24 1.23 1.49
CA LEU A 185 8.10 0.45 2.72
C LEU A 185 9.43 -0.15 3.15
N THR A 186 10.15 -0.77 2.21
CA THR A 186 11.45 -1.38 2.47
C THR A 186 12.50 -0.35 2.87
N LEU A 187 12.53 0.80 2.20
CA LEU A 187 13.46 1.90 2.51
C LEU A 187 13.26 2.41 3.94
N ASN A 188 12.00 2.69 4.30
CA ASN A 188 11.71 3.23 5.64
C ASN A 188 11.93 2.19 6.74
N ALA A 189 11.47 0.96 6.56
CA ALA A 189 11.67 -0.10 7.55
C ALA A 189 13.16 -0.49 7.67
N GLY A 190 13.88 -0.59 6.55
CA GLY A 190 15.31 -0.89 6.55
C GLY A 190 16.16 0.19 7.22
N MET A 191 15.85 1.47 6.97
CA MET A 191 16.53 2.56 7.69
C MET A 191 16.18 2.59 9.17
N ALA A 192 14.91 2.41 9.52
CA ALA A 192 14.44 2.45 10.90
C ALA A 192 15.07 1.32 11.76
N SER A 193 15.29 0.16 11.17
CA SER A 193 15.88 -1.00 11.83
C SER A 193 17.41 -1.09 11.70
N GLY A 194 18.04 -0.15 10.99
CA GLY A 194 19.50 -0.19 10.78
C GLY A 194 19.98 -1.34 9.90
N ALA A 195 19.20 -1.71 8.87
CA ALA A 195 19.64 -2.68 7.88
C ALA A 195 20.90 -2.17 7.15
N ASP A 196 21.83 -3.06 6.88
CA ASP A 196 23.13 -2.74 6.27
C ASP A 196 23.02 -2.56 4.75
N ILE A 197 22.08 -3.30 4.14
CA ILE A 197 21.83 -3.28 2.69
C ILE A 197 20.32 -3.17 2.48
N ILE A 198 19.89 -2.28 1.60
CA ILE A 198 18.48 -2.08 1.24
C ILE A 198 18.34 -2.21 -0.27
N LEU A 199 17.61 -3.22 -0.73
CA LEU A 199 17.36 -3.44 -2.16
C LEU A 199 15.93 -3.06 -2.51
N ILE A 200 15.76 -2.09 -3.42
CA ILE A 200 14.46 -1.57 -3.83
C ILE A 200 14.30 -1.60 -5.36
N PRO A 201 13.06 -1.66 -5.89
CA PRO A 201 12.83 -1.78 -7.34
C PRO A 201 13.41 -0.66 -8.17
N GLU A 202 13.48 0.55 -7.61
CA GLU A 202 13.90 1.77 -8.30
C GLU A 202 15.41 1.91 -8.45
N ILE A 203 16.17 1.11 -7.69
CA ILE A 203 17.63 1.03 -7.78
C ILE A 203 17.99 -0.43 -8.07
N PRO A 204 18.10 -0.81 -9.36
CA PRO A 204 18.46 -2.18 -9.73
C PRO A 204 19.82 -2.58 -9.16
N TYR A 205 19.83 -3.69 -8.40
CA TYR A 205 21.04 -4.15 -7.71
C TYR A 205 21.97 -4.94 -8.63
N ASP A 206 23.25 -4.87 -8.31
CA ASP A 206 24.31 -5.72 -8.81
C ASP A 206 24.73 -6.67 -7.67
N ILE A 207 24.60 -7.97 -7.89
CA ILE A 207 24.91 -8.94 -6.84
C ILE A 207 26.39 -8.89 -6.40
N ASP A 208 27.31 -8.52 -7.31
CA ASP A 208 28.70 -8.38 -6.96
C ASP A 208 28.93 -7.20 -5.99
N LYS A 209 28.15 -6.12 -6.14
CA LYS A 209 28.17 -4.98 -5.20
C LYS A 209 27.55 -5.34 -3.84
N VAL A 210 26.51 -6.17 -3.83
CA VAL A 210 25.94 -6.70 -2.59
C VAL A 210 26.96 -7.54 -1.85
N VAL A 211 27.64 -8.44 -2.56
CA VAL A 211 28.71 -9.29 -1.99
C VAL A 211 29.87 -8.43 -1.48
N GLU A 212 30.32 -7.45 -2.26
CA GLU A 212 31.38 -6.51 -1.86
C GLU A 212 31.01 -5.78 -0.55
N ALA A 213 29.76 -5.34 -0.39
CA ALA A 213 29.29 -4.70 0.84
C ALA A 213 29.34 -5.66 2.04
N ILE A 214 28.92 -6.92 1.87
CA ILE A 214 28.98 -7.96 2.92
C ILE A 214 30.44 -8.22 3.33
N GLU A 215 31.33 -8.42 2.35
CA GLU A 215 32.75 -8.69 2.62
C GLU A 215 33.45 -7.53 3.31
N ASN A 216 33.17 -6.29 2.88
CA ASN A 216 33.74 -5.09 3.51
C ASN A 216 33.31 -4.94 4.96
N ARG A 217 32.05 -5.24 5.27
CA ARG A 217 31.56 -5.27 6.65
C ARG A 217 32.32 -6.30 7.49
N LYS A 218 32.49 -7.51 6.96
CA LYS A 218 33.24 -8.59 7.63
C LYS A 218 34.70 -8.20 7.86
N LYS A 219 35.36 -7.61 6.87
CA LYS A 219 36.74 -7.07 6.99
C LYS A 219 36.86 -6.02 8.08
N ASN A 220 35.82 -5.21 8.26
CA ASN A 220 35.73 -4.17 9.28
C ASN A 220 35.29 -4.70 10.67
N GLY A 221 35.19 -6.00 10.86
CA GLY A 221 34.89 -6.63 12.14
C GLY A 221 33.41 -6.85 12.44
N SER A 222 32.51 -6.56 11.50
CA SER A 222 31.08 -6.87 11.67
C SER A 222 30.85 -8.38 11.61
N ARG A 223 30.11 -8.92 12.60
CA ARG A 223 29.88 -10.37 12.71
C ARG A 223 28.73 -10.85 11.83
N PHE A 224 27.77 -9.99 11.50
CA PHE A 224 26.58 -10.32 10.72
C PHE A 224 26.24 -9.19 9.72
N THR A 225 25.34 -9.48 8.80
CA THR A 225 24.80 -8.50 7.87
C THR A 225 23.30 -8.71 7.70
N ILE A 226 22.53 -7.63 7.73
CA ILE A 226 21.08 -7.64 7.51
C ILE A 226 20.76 -6.92 6.21
N LEU A 227 20.01 -7.60 5.35
CA LEU A 227 19.46 -7.06 4.13
C LEU A 227 17.95 -6.89 4.26
N ALA A 228 17.44 -5.68 4.01
CA ALA A 228 16.02 -5.43 3.76
C ALA A 228 15.79 -5.44 2.23
N VAL A 229 15.02 -6.38 1.73
CA VAL A 229 14.81 -6.60 0.29
C VAL A 229 13.34 -6.41 -0.05
N ALA A 230 13.02 -5.45 -0.92
CA ALA A 230 11.66 -5.28 -1.41
C ALA A 230 11.22 -6.49 -2.25
N GLU A 231 9.97 -6.92 -2.11
CA GLU A 231 9.41 -8.03 -2.92
C GLU A 231 9.49 -7.77 -4.43
N GLY A 232 9.61 -6.51 -4.82
CA GLY A 232 9.75 -6.06 -6.21
C GLY A 232 11.17 -5.68 -6.60
N ALA A 233 12.19 -5.91 -5.76
CA ALA A 233 13.58 -5.63 -6.10
C ALA A 233 14.01 -6.39 -7.38
N ILE A 234 14.85 -5.76 -8.18
CA ILE A 234 15.25 -6.27 -9.50
C ILE A 234 16.76 -6.13 -9.68
N SER A 235 17.39 -7.14 -10.28
CA SER A 235 18.80 -7.07 -10.63
C SER A 235 19.06 -6.15 -11.84
N LYS A 236 20.30 -5.68 -12.00
CA LYS A 236 20.70 -4.91 -13.20
C LYS A 236 20.51 -5.70 -14.49
N GLU A 237 20.70 -7.02 -14.45
CA GLU A 237 20.47 -7.90 -15.61
C GLU A 237 19.00 -7.93 -15.96
N ASP A 238 18.12 -8.13 -14.97
CA ASP A 238 16.68 -8.21 -15.18
C ASP A 238 16.06 -6.88 -15.59
N ALA A 239 16.62 -5.78 -15.12
CA ALA A 239 16.18 -4.45 -15.51
C ALA A 239 16.38 -4.15 -17.02
N LYS A 240 17.26 -4.90 -17.71
CA LYS A 240 17.48 -4.82 -19.17
C LYS A 240 16.42 -5.59 -19.96
N LEU A 241 15.68 -6.50 -19.33
CA LEU A 241 14.68 -7.32 -20.01
C LEU A 241 13.46 -6.48 -20.39
N SER A 242 12.84 -6.82 -21.51
CA SER A 242 11.52 -6.29 -21.84
C SER A 242 10.48 -6.75 -20.83
N LYS A 243 9.37 -6.02 -20.66
CA LYS A 243 8.27 -6.39 -19.77
C LYS A 243 7.75 -7.82 -20.01
N LYS A 244 7.76 -8.28 -21.26
CA LYS A 244 7.30 -9.61 -21.64
C LYS A 244 8.29 -10.69 -21.20
N GLU A 245 9.58 -10.46 -21.42
CA GLU A 245 10.64 -11.39 -20.99
C GLU A 245 10.73 -11.49 -19.48
N TYR A 246 10.70 -10.36 -18.79
CA TYR A 246 10.69 -10.34 -17.33
C TYR A 246 9.48 -11.07 -16.75
N LYS A 247 8.28 -10.87 -17.30
CA LYS A 247 7.09 -11.63 -16.89
C LYS A 247 7.28 -13.13 -17.08
N LYS A 248 7.83 -13.56 -18.23
CA LYS A 248 8.11 -14.96 -18.48
C LYS A 248 9.16 -15.53 -17.52
N LYS A 249 10.18 -14.74 -17.16
CA LYS A 249 11.16 -15.11 -16.12
C LYS A 249 10.47 -15.33 -14.78
N LEU A 250 9.57 -14.43 -14.36
CA LEU A 250 8.83 -14.57 -13.11
C LEU A 250 7.91 -15.79 -13.07
N GLU A 251 7.26 -16.13 -14.19
CA GLU A 251 6.41 -17.33 -14.31
C GLU A 251 7.22 -18.62 -14.17
N ASN A 252 8.50 -18.62 -14.57
CA ASN A 252 9.44 -19.75 -14.49
C ASN A 252 10.47 -19.60 -13.36
N ARG A 253 10.22 -18.74 -12.38
CA ARG A 253 11.17 -18.48 -11.28
C ARG A 253 11.47 -19.77 -10.51
N LYS A 254 12.76 -20.04 -10.32
CA LYS A 254 13.27 -21.20 -9.57
C LYS A 254 13.01 -21.05 -8.07
N TYR A 255 13.04 -19.83 -7.56
CA TYR A 255 12.91 -19.52 -6.15
C TYR A 255 11.53 -18.92 -5.84
N PRO A 256 10.99 -19.09 -4.62
CA PRO A 256 9.65 -18.61 -4.27
C PRO A 256 9.52 -17.06 -4.30
N SER A 257 10.63 -16.35 -4.08
CA SER A 257 10.65 -14.88 -4.11
C SER A 257 12.05 -14.35 -4.41
N VAL A 258 12.18 -13.02 -4.56
CA VAL A 258 13.46 -12.34 -4.84
C VAL A 258 14.46 -12.51 -3.70
N ALA A 259 14.02 -12.49 -2.45
CA ALA A 259 14.91 -12.68 -1.31
C ALA A 259 15.60 -14.04 -1.32
N TYR A 260 14.91 -15.10 -1.73
CA TYR A 260 15.51 -16.42 -1.89
C TYR A 260 16.47 -16.51 -3.08
N GLU A 261 16.20 -15.76 -4.16
CA GLU A 261 17.10 -15.64 -5.31
C GLU A 261 18.39 -14.95 -4.89
N VAL A 262 18.30 -13.78 -4.24
CA VAL A 262 19.46 -13.05 -3.68
C VAL A 262 20.25 -13.91 -2.67
N ALA A 263 19.55 -14.66 -1.80
CA ALA A 263 20.19 -15.53 -0.84
C ALA A 263 21.01 -16.63 -1.51
N ALA A 264 20.47 -17.23 -2.58
CA ALA A 264 21.18 -18.28 -3.32
C ALA A 264 22.44 -17.73 -4.03
N GLU A 265 22.33 -16.55 -4.65
CA GLU A 265 23.45 -15.89 -5.32
C GLU A 265 24.55 -15.47 -4.35
N ILE A 266 24.20 -14.91 -3.18
CA ILE A 266 25.18 -14.60 -2.12
C ILE A 266 25.89 -15.87 -1.68
N LYS A 267 25.13 -16.95 -1.39
CA LYS A 267 25.72 -18.22 -0.94
C LYS A 267 26.66 -18.82 -1.99
N GLU A 268 26.30 -18.76 -3.27
CA GLU A 268 27.15 -19.27 -4.37
C GLU A 268 28.47 -18.51 -4.47
N LYS A 269 28.45 -17.18 -4.30
CA LYS A 269 29.63 -16.33 -4.45
C LYS A 269 30.53 -16.30 -3.20
N THR A 270 29.95 -16.39 -2.02
CA THR A 270 30.69 -16.19 -0.75
C THR A 270 30.88 -17.47 0.08
N GLY A 271 30.05 -18.49 -0.16
CA GLY A 271 29.96 -19.65 0.73
C GLY A 271 29.27 -19.36 2.08
N GLU A 272 28.84 -18.13 2.35
CA GLU A 272 28.20 -17.72 3.60
C GLU A 272 26.85 -18.40 3.79
N GLU A 273 26.49 -18.68 5.04
CA GLU A 273 25.14 -19.16 5.37
C GLU A 273 24.14 -17.99 5.40
N VAL A 274 23.20 -18.00 4.47
CA VAL A 274 22.16 -16.96 4.36
C VAL A 274 20.82 -17.50 4.84
N ARG A 275 20.12 -16.71 5.64
CA ARG A 275 18.76 -16.99 6.14
C ARG A 275 17.79 -15.97 5.59
N VAL A 276 16.59 -16.43 5.20
CA VAL A 276 15.52 -15.59 4.65
C VAL A 276 14.31 -15.61 5.58
N THR A 277 13.79 -14.43 5.86
CA THR A 277 12.52 -14.23 6.57
C THR A 277 11.57 -13.45 5.66
N VAL A 278 10.35 -13.95 5.50
CA VAL A 278 9.31 -13.30 4.70
C VAL A 278 8.10 -13.04 5.60
N PRO A 279 7.96 -11.85 6.21
CA PRO A 279 6.82 -11.49 7.05
C PRO A 279 5.49 -11.57 6.29
N GLY A 280 5.49 -11.26 5.00
CA GLY A 280 4.33 -11.36 4.13
C GLY A 280 3.14 -10.54 4.64
N HIS A 281 1.97 -11.16 4.69
CA HIS A 281 0.71 -10.48 5.05
C HIS A 281 0.63 -10.00 6.51
N THR A 282 1.55 -10.40 7.41
CA THR A 282 1.60 -9.81 8.76
C THR A 282 1.77 -8.30 8.73
N GLN A 283 2.44 -7.76 7.69
CA GLN A 283 2.62 -6.33 7.44
C GLN A 283 1.30 -5.58 7.16
N ARG A 284 0.19 -6.28 6.90
CA ARG A 284 -1.16 -5.72 6.71
C ARG A 284 -2.05 -5.86 7.94
N GLY A 285 -1.64 -6.68 8.90
CA GLY A 285 -2.44 -7.10 10.05
C GLY A 285 -2.27 -6.22 11.28
N GLY A 286 -3.02 -6.55 12.32
CA GLY A 286 -2.92 -5.88 13.61
C GLY A 286 -3.68 -4.54 13.70
N SER A 287 -3.48 -3.86 14.82
CA SER A 287 -4.05 -2.53 15.07
C SER A 287 -3.27 -1.44 14.32
N PRO A 288 -3.93 -0.37 13.85
CA PRO A 288 -3.20 0.77 13.30
C PRO A 288 -2.36 1.45 14.39
N CYS A 289 -1.16 1.88 14.06
CA CYS A 289 -0.32 2.69 14.94
C CYS A 289 -0.97 4.05 15.24
N PRO A 290 -0.57 4.74 16.32
CA PRO A 290 -1.13 6.03 16.69
C PRO A 290 -1.10 7.06 15.57
N TYR A 291 -0.02 7.10 14.78
CA TYR A 291 0.09 8.01 13.64
C TYR A 291 -1.02 7.76 12.61
N ASP A 292 -1.20 6.52 12.19
CA ASP A 292 -2.20 6.16 11.19
C ASP A 292 -3.65 6.36 11.69
N ARG A 293 -3.91 6.17 12.98
CA ARG A 293 -5.23 6.45 13.57
C ARG A 293 -5.62 7.93 13.42
N VAL A 294 -4.69 8.82 13.75
CA VAL A 294 -4.89 10.27 13.61
C VAL A 294 -4.96 10.66 12.14
N PHE A 295 -4.01 10.19 11.34
CA PHE A 295 -3.89 10.53 9.94
C PHE A 295 -5.10 10.09 9.12
N ALA A 296 -5.50 8.83 9.24
CA ALA A 296 -6.68 8.29 8.54
C ALA A 296 -7.98 8.98 8.99
N SER A 297 -8.11 9.31 10.29
CA SER A 297 -9.27 10.07 10.79
C SER A 297 -9.34 11.47 10.20
N ARG A 298 -8.21 12.18 10.08
CA ARG A 298 -8.13 13.51 9.45
C ARG A 298 -8.51 13.47 7.98
N LEU A 299 -7.97 12.49 7.20
CA LEU A 299 -8.34 12.31 5.80
C LEU A 299 -9.82 12.00 5.64
N GLY A 300 -10.38 11.14 6.51
CA GLY A 300 -11.80 10.83 6.52
C GLY A 300 -12.66 12.05 6.85
N SER A 301 -12.23 12.88 7.79
CA SER A 301 -12.94 14.13 8.14
C SER A 301 -12.97 15.10 6.97
N GLU A 302 -11.86 15.28 6.24
CA GLU A 302 -11.82 16.15 5.07
C GLU A 302 -12.68 15.61 3.91
N ALA A 303 -12.70 14.27 3.71
CA ALA A 303 -13.59 13.66 2.73
C ALA A 303 -15.08 13.97 3.04
N ALA A 304 -15.47 13.92 4.31
CA ALA A 304 -16.80 14.31 4.75
C ALA A 304 -17.10 15.78 4.45
N LYS A 305 -16.13 16.67 4.70
CA LYS A 305 -16.28 18.11 4.41
C LYS A 305 -16.49 18.36 2.93
N LEU A 306 -15.65 17.75 2.05
CA LEU A 306 -15.84 17.86 0.60
C LEU A 306 -17.27 17.45 0.17
N ILE A 307 -17.79 16.36 0.74
CA ILE A 307 -19.14 15.88 0.42
C ILE A 307 -20.21 16.85 0.92
N LEU A 308 -20.05 17.42 2.11
CA LEU A 308 -20.98 18.42 2.67
C LEU A 308 -20.99 19.69 1.83
N ASP A 309 -19.83 20.12 1.33
CA ASP A 309 -19.65 21.28 0.46
C ASP A 309 -20.07 21.01 -1.00
N GLY A 310 -20.46 19.77 -1.35
CA GLY A 310 -20.84 19.38 -2.71
C GLY A 310 -19.66 19.25 -3.67
N GLU A 311 -18.45 19.08 -3.16
CA GLU A 311 -17.22 18.93 -3.95
C GLU A 311 -16.88 17.45 -4.19
N TYR A 312 -16.86 17.03 -5.45
CA TYR A 312 -16.67 15.64 -5.85
C TYR A 312 -15.57 15.52 -6.91
N GLY A 313 -15.14 14.29 -7.17
CA GLY A 313 -14.13 14.00 -8.18
C GLY A 313 -12.69 14.12 -7.68
N PHE A 314 -12.48 14.11 -6.36
CA PHE A 314 -11.19 14.30 -5.74
C PHE A 314 -10.74 13.10 -4.91
N MET A 315 -9.43 12.91 -4.83
CA MET A 315 -8.78 12.18 -3.74
C MET A 315 -8.40 13.18 -2.65
N VAL A 316 -8.70 12.85 -1.39
CA VAL A 316 -8.15 13.57 -0.25
C VAL A 316 -6.69 13.14 -0.08
N GLY A 317 -5.76 14.01 -0.39
CA GLY A 317 -4.32 13.77 -0.27
C GLY A 317 -3.68 14.50 0.89
N TYR A 318 -2.36 14.34 1.02
CA TYR A 318 -1.54 15.01 2.02
C TYR A 318 -0.25 15.48 1.35
N LYS A 319 0.01 16.78 1.34
CA LYS A 319 1.20 17.39 0.75
C LYS A 319 1.73 18.50 1.64
N ASN A 320 3.03 18.54 1.84
CA ASN A 320 3.69 19.60 2.63
C ASN A 320 3.05 19.81 4.01
N ARG A 321 2.69 18.72 4.70
CA ARG A 321 2.03 18.69 6.01
C ARG A 321 0.58 19.17 6.03
N GLU A 322 -0.02 19.45 4.88
CA GLU A 322 -1.40 19.90 4.75
C GLU A 322 -2.27 18.83 4.05
N ILE A 323 -3.52 18.77 4.44
CA ILE A 323 -4.51 17.95 3.71
C ILE A 323 -4.98 18.74 2.50
N VAL A 324 -4.95 18.10 1.34
CA VAL A 324 -5.27 18.71 0.05
C VAL A 324 -6.28 17.87 -0.72
N LYS A 325 -7.05 18.50 -1.60
CA LYS A 325 -7.85 17.81 -2.60
C LYS A 325 -7.06 17.68 -3.91
N VAL A 326 -7.01 16.48 -4.47
CA VAL A 326 -6.28 16.20 -5.71
C VAL A 326 -7.27 15.63 -6.73
N PRO A 327 -7.38 16.20 -7.94
CA PRO A 327 -8.29 15.69 -8.97
C PRO A 327 -7.99 14.21 -9.27
N LEU A 328 -9.05 13.38 -9.34
CA LEU A 328 -8.88 11.93 -9.57
C LEU A 328 -8.20 11.60 -10.90
N GLU A 329 -8.34 12.45 -11.90
CA GLU A 329 -7.65 12.30 -13.20
C GLU A 329 -6.14 12.47 -13.13
N GLU A 330 -5.65 13.21 -12.14
CA GLU A 330 -4.23 13.36 -11.88
C GLU A 330 -3.63 12.15 -11.15
N VAL A 331 -4.43 11.47 -10.35
CA VAL A 331 -4.02 10.32 -9.52
C VAL A 331 -4.12 9.00 -10.28
N ALA A 332 -5.23 8.82 -11.01
CA ALA A 332 -5.58 7.52 -11.59
C ALA A 332 -4.51 6.99 -12.55
N GLY A 333 -3.90 5.87 -12.18
CA GLY A 333 -2.93 5.17 -13.03
C GLY A 333 -1.50 5.63 -12.91
N LYS A 334 -1.21 6.64 -12.10
CA LYS A 334 0.15 7.07 -11.80
C LYS A 334 0.65 6.44 -10.51
N LEU A 335 1.93 6.14 -10.45
CA LEU A 335 2.61 5.64 -9.26
C LEU A 335 3.62 6.67 -8.76
N LYS A 336 3.81 6.69 -7.44
CA LYS A 336 4.84 7.47 -6.77
C LYS A 336 6.01 6.54 -6.45
N TYR A 337 7.04 6.59 -7.28
CA TYR A 337 8.28 5.84 -7.10
C TYR A 337 9.23 6.54 -6.12
N VAL A 338 10.13 5.76 -5.52
CA VAL A 338 11.31 6.30 -4.82
C VAL A 338 12.28 6.83 -5.87
N SER A 339 12.55 8.13 -5.85
CA SER A 339 13.63 8.65 -6.72
C SER A 339 14.98 8.19 -6.20
N PRO A 340 15.87 7.64 -7.04
CA PRO A 340 17.25 7.33 -6.63
C PRO A 340 17.99 8.57 -6.09
N ASP A 341 17.57 9.77 -6.53
CA ASP A 341 18.12 11.06 -6.08
C ASP A 341 17.39 11.67 -4.88
N ALA A 342 16.39 11.00 -4.31
CA ALA A 342 15.68 11.50 -3.14
C ALA A 342 16.64 11.71 -1.96
N SER A 343 16.37 12.72 -1.14
CA SER A 343 17.18 13.03 0.05
C SER A 343 17.33 11.83 0.97
N ILE A 344 16.25 11.11 1.23
CA ILE A 344 16.25 9.91 2.07
C ILE A 344 17.18 8.80 1.55
N VAL A 345 17.30 8.62 0.23
CA VAL A 345 18.24 7.65 -0.37
C VAL A 345 19.68 8.12 -0.18
N LYS A 346 19.95 9.40 -0.42
CA LYS A 346 21.27 9.99 -0.20
C LYS A 346 21.68 9.92 1.27
N GLU A 347 20.78 10.23 2.17
CA GLU A 347 20.99 10.15 3.62
C GLU A 347 21.26 8.70 4.05
N ALA A 348 20.53 7.72 3.54
CA ALA A 348 20.79 6.30 3.77
C ALA A 348 22.21 5.90 3.32
N LYS A 349 22.63 6.33 2.13
CA LYS A 349 24.02 6.10 1.65
C LYS A 349 25.07 6.80 2.52
N MET A 350 24.80 8.01 3.01
CA MET A 350 25.68 8.71 3.97
C MET A 350 25.82 7.99 5.31
N LEU A 351 24.78 7.25 5.73
CA LEU A 351 24.82 6.39 6.90
C LEU A 351 25.55 5.06 6.65
N GLY A 352 26.05 4.84 5.43
CA GLY A 352 26.77 3.63 5.07
C GLY A 352 25.92 2.47 4.58
N ILE A 353 24.62 2.70 4.35
CA ILE A 353 23.71 1.69 3.81
C ILE A 353 23.98 1.50 2.31
N SER A 354 24.21 0.24 1.91
CA SER A 354 24.38 -0.12 0.49
C SER A 354 23.03 -0.37 -0.17
N PHE A 355 22.90 0.05 -1.43
CA PHE A 355 21.77 -0.31 -2.29
C PHE A 355 22.14 -1.34 -3.36
N GLY A 356 23.36 -1.86 -3.32
CA GLY A 356 23.88 -2.80 -4.32
C GLY A 356 24.10 -2.14 -5.69
N ASP A 357 24.33 -0.83 -5.79
CA ASP A 357 24.47 -0.06 -7.01
C ASP A 357 25.90 0.40 -7.34
#